data_757b67f928871e62a7c42767e721e811
#
_entry.id   757b67f928871e62a7c42767e721e811
#
_cell.length_a   1.000
_cell.length_b   1.000
_cell.length_c   1.000
_cell.angle_alpha   90.00
_cell.angle_beta   90.00
_cell.angle_gamma   90.00
#
_symmetry.space_group_name_H-M   'P 1'
#
loop_
_entity.id
_entity.type
_entity.pdbx_description
1 polymer ?
#
loop_
_entity_poly.entity_id
_entity_poly.type
_entity_poly.pdbx_seq_one_letter_code
_entity_poly.pdbx_strand_id
1 'polypeptide(L)'
;KYLAACNKWLLAHSESAEAKNGAAVALRGENIDIAPELQAPMGIADKIIEALREKYHPLGIAVYGSFADGSNNRNSDFDALLLLPDGETGHDDSVLFGTELDVWLYGAAHFAAPYDAEDFLQLHDSVIVEDATGRLSALRAEVNAHIESAPQKTEEENAQSLSWCRKMLRRTERGDAEGCYRLHWLLTDSLSIYYDLRGEYYFGPKKALRRMANTAPDDAAVYERALHEPSPENLAAWVGVLEETFSRRYRP
;
A
#
# COMPACT_ATOMS: atom_id res chain seq x y z
N LYS A 1 -6.68 19.04 15.47
CA LYS A 1 -6.76 17.57 15.28
C LYS A 1 -5.44 16.99 14.73
N TYR A 2 -4.72 17.68 13.85
CA TYR A 2 -3.44 17.25 13.26
C TYR A 2 -2.31 17.17 14.30
N LEU A 3 -2.18 18.19 15.16
CA LEU A 3 -1.21 18.24 16.27
C LEU A 3 -1.38 17.05 17.24
N ALA A 4 -2.61 16.58 17.47
CA ALA A 4 -2.87 15.46 18.37
C ALA A 4 -2.40 14.11 17.80
N ALA A 5 -2.46 13.92 16.48
CA ALA A 5 -1.98 12.72 15.81
C ALA A 5 -0.44 12.69 15.74
N CYS A 6 0.20 13.82 15.39
CA CYS A 6 1.67 13.97 15.42
C CYS A 6 2.25 13.77 16.83
N ASN A 7 1.62 14.34 17.86
CA ASN A 7 2.06 14.18 19.23
C ASN A 7 1.90 12.75 19.75
N LYS A 8 0.86 12.02 19.31
CA LYS A 8 0.67 10.62 19.67
C LYS A 8 1.74 9.72 19.02
N TRP A 9 2.15 10.06 17.79
CA TRP A 9 3.22 9.37 17.09
C TRP A 9 4.59 9.66 17.73
N LEU A 10 4.89 10.93 18.06
CA LEU A 10 6.11 11.34 18.75
C LEU A 10 6.26 10.67 20.11
N LEU A 11 5.17 10.57 20.90
CA LEU A 11 5.16 9.89 22.19
C LEU A 11 5.43 8.38 22.06
N ALA A 12 5.03 7.76 20.98
CA ALA A 12 5.22 6.33 20.73
C ALA A 12 6.63 5.98 20.24
N HIS A 13 7.33 6.93 19.56
CA HIS A 13 8.59 6.65 18.85
C HIS A 13 9.81 7.44 19.32
N SER A 14 9.66 8.32 20.32
CA SER A 14 10.79 9.10 20.87
C SER A 14 11.47 8.38 22.03
N GLU A 15 12.78 8.16 21.91
CA GLU A 15 13.61 7.60 22.99
C GLU A 15 14.07 8.64 24.00
N SER A 16 13.91 9.95 23.73
CA SER A 16 14.36 11.01 24.64
C SER A 16 13.29 11.44 25.62
N ALA A 17 13.68 11.63 26.89
CA ALA A 17 12.80 12.10 27.97
C ALA A 17 12.29 13.55 27.71
N GLU A 18 13.06 14.37 26.99
CA GLU A 18 12.74 15.76 26.67
C GLU A 18 11.63 15.86 25.59
N ALA A 19 11.68 15.01 24.55
CA ALA A 19 10.62 14.97 23.55
C ALA A 19 9.30 14.46 24.15
N LYS A 20 9.35 13.52 25.09
CA LYS A 20 8.16 13.06 25.84
C LYS A 20 7.56 14.17 26.71
N ASN A 21 8.39 15.00 27.29
CA ASN A 21 7.95 16.10 28.15
C ASN A 21 7.30 17.22 27.31
N GLY A 22 7.90 17.60 26.18
CA GLY A 22 7.33 18.59 25.25
C GLY A 22 5.97 18.16 24.69
N ALA A 23 5.83 16.88 24.28
CA ALA A 23 4.57 16.33 23.80
C ALA A 23 3.48 16.28 24.91
N ALA A 24 3.85 16.00 26.17
CA ALA A 24 2.92 15.99 27.30
C ALA A 24 2.39 17.38 27.65
N VAL A 25 3.20 18.43 27.49
CA VAL A 25 2.82 19.83 27.72
C VAL A 25 1.89 20.33 26.59
N ALA A 26 2.19 20.00 25.33
CA ALA A 26 1.33 20.33 24.17
C ALA A 26 -0.08 19.72 24.29
N LEU A 27 -0.21 18.54 24.89
CA LEU A 27 -1.51 17.90 25.13
C LEU A 27 -2.36 18.60 26.21
N ARG A 28 -1.75 19.48 27.06
CA ARG A 28 -2.45 20.25 28.09
C ARG A 28 -2.99 21.60 27.58
N GLY A 29 -2.76 21.93 26.31
CA GLY A 29 -3.26 23.18 25.71
C GLY A 29 -2.49 24.43 26.15
N GLU A 30 -1.33 24.28 26.74
CA GLU A 30 -0.45 25.40 27.08
C GLU A 30 0.27 25.87 25.82
N ASN A 31 0.14 27.17 25.47
CA ASN A 31 0.93 27.78 24.40
C ASN A 31 2.39 27.84 24.82
N ILE A 32 3.19 26.94 24.30
CA ILE A 32 4.64 27.07 24.41
C ILE A 32 5.11 27.75 23.12
N ASP A 33 5.76 28.91 23.26
CA ASP A 33 6.64 29.44 22.24
C ASP A 33 7.84 28.47 22.13
N ILE A 34 7.71 27.51 21.23
CA ILE A 34 8.82 26.61 20.91
C ILE A 34 9.84 27.45 20.15
N ALA A 35 10.97 27.72 20.79
CA ALA A 35 12.08 28.42 20.17
C ALA A 35 12.43 27.73 18.82
N PRO A 36 12.78 28.49 17.76
CA PRO A 36 13.11 27.92 16.43
C PRO A 36 14.18 26.83 16.43
N GLU A 37 15.01 26.80 17.48
CA GLU A 37 16.11 25.86 17.68
C GLU A 37 15.65 24.43 18.09
N LEU A 38 14.38 24.25 18.47
CA LEU A 38 13.80 22.96 18.89
C LEU A 38 12.92 22.28 17.82
N GLN A 39 12.86 22.85 16.61
CA GLN A 39 12.23 22.16 15.50
C GLN A 39 13.12 21.01 15.06
N ALA A 40 12.63 19.77 15.22
CA ALA A 40 13.30 18.62 14.61
C ALA A 40 13.54 18.91 13.12
N PRO A 41 14.72 18.57 12.57
CA PRO A 41 15.00 18.83 11.16
C PRO A 41 13.89 18.20 10.31
N MET A 42 13.34 18.99 9.39
CA MET A 42 12.30 18.51 8.46
C MET A 42 12.78 17.22 7.80
N GLY A 43 11.94 16.19 7.86
CA GLY A 43 12.18 14.93 7.17
C GLY A 43 12.30 15.14 5.66
N ILE A 44 12.83 14.16 4.96
CA ILE A 44 12.96 14.23 3.48
C ILE A 44 11.59 14.39 2.83
N ALA A 45 10.56 13.69 3.35
CA ALA A 45 9.19 13.79 2.86
C ALA A 45 8.64 15.23 2.98
N ASP A 46 8.85 15.89 4.13
CA ASP A 46 8.38 17.25 4.35
C ASP A 46 9.03 18.25 3.38
N LYS A 47 10.34 18.09 3.11
CA LYS A 47 11.07 18.91 2.14
C LYS A 47 10.55 18.71 0.71
N ILE A 48 10.25 17.48 0.33
CA ILE A 48 9.68 17.17 -0.98
C ILE A 48 8.28 17.77 -1.09
N ILE A 49 7.43 17.61 -0.09
CA ILE A 49 6.08 18.18 -0.06
C ILE A 49 6.13 19.70 -0.19
N GLU A 50 7.04 20.36 0.51
CA GLU A 50 7.17 21.83 0.42
C GLU A 50 7.63 22.28 -0.97
N ALA A 51 8.62 21.58 -1.56
CA ALA A 51 9.06 21.87 -2.93
C ALA A 51 7.94 21.64 -3.97
N LEU A 52 7.10 20.62 -3.79
CA LEU A 52 5.95 20.36 -4.65
C LEU A 52 4.87 21.46 -4.49
N ARG A 53 4.65 21.97 -3.26
CA ARG A 53 3.75 23.11 -3.01
C ARG A 53 4.23 24.37 -3.75
N GLU A 54 5.51 24.68 -3.62
CA GLU A 54 6.10 25.85 -4.28
C GLU A 54 6.07 25.74 -5.82
N LYS A 55 6.30 24.53 -6.35
CA LYS A 55 6.36 24.29 -7.79
C LYS A 55 4.98 24.29 -8.45
N TYR A 56 3.99 23.65 -7.83
CA TYR A 56 2.71 23.35 -8.47
C TYR A 56 1.51 24.09 -7.89
N HIS A 57 1.63 24.69 -6.70
CA HIS A 57 0.53 25.37 -6.00
C HIS A 57 -0.76 24.53 -5.97
N PRO A 58 -0.69 23.25 -5.52
CA PRO A 58 -1.80 22.32 -5.62
C PRO A 58 -2.97 22.68 -4.70
N LEU A 59 -4.18 22.27 -5.06
CA LEU A 59 -5.37 22.30 -4.21
C LEU A 59 -5.38 21.15 -3.21
N GLY A 60 -4.59 20.12 -3.45
CA GLY A 60 -4.48 18.96 -2.58
C GLY A 60 -3.29 18.09 -2.90
N ILE A 61 -2.77 17.40 -1.88
CA ILE A 61 -1.64 16.47 -1.94
C ILE A 61 -2.03 15.20 -1.18
N ALA A 62 -1.99 14.06 -1.85
CA ALA A 62 -2.10 12.74 -1.26
C ALA A 62 -0.80 11.98 -1.48
N VAL A 63 -0.13 11.59 -0.39
CA VAL A 63 1.09 10.77 -0.41
C VAL A 63 0.68 9.32 -0.21
N TYR A 64 1.23 8.40 -0.99
CA TYR A 64 0.99 6.97 -0.86
C TYR A 64 2.30 6.17 -0.92
N GLY A 65 2.20 4.84 -1.04
CA GLY A 65 3.39 4.00 -1.08
C GLY A 65 4.20 3.99 0.22
N SER A 66 5.50 3.81 0.08
CA SER A 66 6.39 3.57 1.22
C SER A 66 6.58 4.78 2.13
N PHE A 67 6.44 5.99 1.62
CA PHE A 67 6.51 7.21 2.42
C PHE A 67 5.23 7.46 3.23
N ALA A 68 4.08 6.96 2.79
CA ALA A 68 2.83 7.06 3.53
C ALA A 68 2.77 6.08 4.70
N ASP A 69 3.29 4.86 4.54
CA ASP A 69 3.24 3.81 5.56
C ASP A 69 4.52 3.70 6.40
N GLY A 70 5.53 4.54 6.14
CA GLY A 70 6.79 4.60 6.89
C GLY A 70 7.76 3.45 6.59
N SER A 71 7.54 2.68 5.52
CA SER A 71 8.43 1.59 5.10
C SER A 71 9.51 2.02 4.09
N ASN A 72 9.57 3.31 3.79
CA ASN A 72 10.55 3.86 2.86
C ASN A 72 11.99 3.61 3.31
N ASN A 73 12.85 3.42 2.34
CA ASN A 73 14.30 3.28 2.51
C ASN A 73 15.00 4.18 1.49
N ARG A 74 16.35 4.16 1.49
CA ARG A 74 17.17 5.02 0.62
C ARG A 74 16.95 4.84 -0.89
N ASN A 75 16.33 3.75 -1.30
CA ASN A 75 16.06 3.43 -2.71
C ASN A 75 14.56 3.57 -3.02
N SER A 76 13.76 4.09 -2.08
CA SER A 76 12.33 4.32 -2.30
C SER A 76 12.11 5.61 -3.06
N ASP A 77 11.26 5.54 -4.07
CA ASP A 77 10.62 6.67 -4.72
C ASP A 77 9.60 7.36 -3.81
N PHE A 78 9.31 8.61 -4.11
CA PHE A 78 8.27 9.38 -3.41
C PHE A 78 7.00 9.39 -4.25
N ASP A 79 6.03 8.59 -3.83
CA ASP A 79 4.75 8.42 -4.51
C ASP A 79 3.73 9.47 -4.02
N ALA A 80 3.16 10.26 -4.93
CA ALA A 80 2.09 11.19 -4.58
C ALA A 80 1.13 11.47 -5.74
N LEU A 81 -0.06 11.96 -5.38
CA LEU A 81 -1.03 12.53 -6.29
C LEU A 81 -1.28 13.99 -5.88
N LEU A 82 -1.12 14.91 -6.83
CA LEU A 82 -1.43 16.32 -6.68
C LEU A 82 -2.70 16.67 -7.44
N LEU A 83 -3.61 17.32 -6.75
CA LEU A 83 -4.76 17.97 -7.37
C LEU A 83 -4.42 19.44 -7.66
N LEU A 84 -4.40 19.80 -8.93
CA LEU A 84 -4.11 21.15 -9.41
C LEU A 84 -5.40 21.94 -9.68
N PRO A 85 -5.41 23.27 -9.54
CA PRO A 85 -6.57 24.09 -9.90
C PRO A 85 -6.92 23.93 -11.38
N ASP A 86 -5.92 23.93 -12.24
CA ASP A 86 -6.03 23.84 -13.70
C ASP A 86 -4.96 22.92 -14.26
N GLY A 87 -5.01 22.62 -15.55
CA GLY A 87 -4.01 21.86 -16.29
C GLY A 87 -4.50 20.48 -16.74
N GLU A 88 -3.69 19.87 -17.60
CA GLU A 88 -3.87 18.49 -18.05
C GLU A 88 -3.23 17.52 -17.06
N THR A 89 -3.60 16.24 -17.16
CA THR A 89 -2.93 15.16 -16.43
C THR A 89 -1.45 15.12 -16.81
N GLY A 90 -0.58 15.03 -15.81
CA GLY A 90 0.87 14.98 -15.97
C GLY A 90 1.53 14.03 -14.99
N HIS A 91 2.84 13.88 -15.15
CA HIS A 91 3.66 13.04 -14.29
C HIS A 91 5.01 13.72 -14.05
N ASP A 92 5.45 13.80 -12.81
CA ASP A 92 6.76 14.30 -12.41
C ASP A 92 7.59 13.12 -11.88
N ASP A 93 8.57 12.72 -12.66
CA ASP A 93 9.54 11.67 -12.38
C ASP A 93 10.95 12.25 -12.10
N SER A 94 11.03 13.52 -11.74
CA SER A 94 12.28 14.19 -11.43
C SER A 94 12.87 13.72 -10.08
N VAL A 95 14.11 14.16 -9.80
CA VAL A 95 14.78 13.84 -8.54
C VAL A 95 14.82 15.08 -7.66
N LEU A 96 14.27 14.99 -6.45
CA LEU A 96 14.35 16.03 -5.43
C LEU A 96 15.09 15.51 -4.18
N PHE A 97 16.10 16.24 -3.75
CA PHE A 97 16.92 15.93 -2.56
C PHE A 97 17.49 14.50 -2.56
N GLY A 98 17.77 13.95 -3.75
CA GLY A 98 18.30 12.60 -3.94
C GLY A 98 17.25 11.48 -3.91
N THR A 99 15.96 11.82 -3.92
CA THR A 99 14.81 10.89 -3.99
C THR A 99 14.13 11.04 -5.35
N GLU A 100 13.92 9.92 -6.05
CA GLU A 100 13.13 9.88 -7.27
C GLU A 100 11.66 10.13 -6.95
N LEU A 101 10.97 10.90 -7.80
CA LEU A 101 9.56 11.17 -7.67
C LEU A 101 8.73 10.23 -8.56
N ASP A 102 7.60 9.78 -8.06
CA ASP A 102 6.48 9.20 -8.83
C ASP A 102 5.23 10.02 -8.49
N VAL A 103 5.16 11.24 -9.06
CA VAL A 103 4.13 12.22 -8.71
C VAL A 103 3.18 12.45 -9.87
N TRP A 104 1.94 12.00 -9.69
CA TRP A 104 0.86 12.21 -10.64
C TRP A 104 0.15 13.53 -10.41
N LEU A 105 -0.05 14.28 -11.48
CA LEU A 105 -0.65 15.60 -11.49
C LEU A 105 -2.01 15.53 -12.19
N TYR A 106 -3.07 15.94 -11.52
CA TYR A 106 -4.42 15.98 -12.07
C TYR A 106 -5.03 17.36 -11.92
N GLY A 107 -5.44 17.98 -13.02
CA GLY A 107 -6.26 19.21 -12.96
C GLY A 107 -7.65 18.90 -12.39
N ALA A 108 -8.25 19.85 -11.67
CA ALA A 108 -9.58 19.68 -11.07
C ALA A 108 -10.66 19.31 -12.11
N ALA A 109 -10.53 19.76 -13.36
CA ALA A 109 -11.43 19.42 -14.45
C ALA A 109 -11.44 17.93 -14.81
N HIS A 110 -10.37 17.20 -14.54
CA HIS A 110 -10.30 15.75 -14.77
C HIS A 110 -11.44 15.02 -14.04
N PHE A 111 -11.72 15.43 -12.81
CA PHE A 111 -12.75 14.82 -11.96
C PHE A 111 -14.17 15.35 -12.18
N ALA A 112 -14.35 16.29 -13.11
CA ALA A 112 -15.66 16.72 -13.59
C ALA A 112 -16.22 15.80 -14.69
N ALA A 113 -15.37 15.02 -15.37
CA ALA A 113 -15.73 14.00 -16.34
C ALA A 113 -15.81 12.61 -15.64
N PRO A 114 -16.48 11.62 -16.24
CA PRO A 114 -16.44 10.23 -15.75
C PRO A 114 -15.00 9.70 -15.71
N TYR A 115 -14.61 9.07 -14.60
CA TYR A 115 -13.33 8.39 -14.41
C TYR A 115 -13.56 7.05 -13.72
N ASP A 116 -12.60 6.15 -13.80
CA ASP A 116 -12.65 4.86 -13.12
C ASP A 116 -11.97 4.96 -11.75
N ALA A 117 -12.65 4.51 -10.70
CA ALA A 117 -12.07 4.44 -9.36
C ALA A 117 -10.88 3.47 -9.29
N GLU A 118 -10.81 2.47 -10.18
CA GLU A 118 -9.67 1.54 -10.28
C GLU A 118 -8.36 2.26 -10.61
N ASP A 119 -8.40 3.36 -11.36
CA ASP A 119 -7.21 4.15 -11.70
C ASP A 119 -6.59 4.83 -10.47
N PHE A 120 -7.29 4.88 -9.34
CA PHE A 120 -6.91 5.58 -8.12
C PHE A 120 -6.78 4.69 -6.88
N LEU A 121 -6.64 3.36 -7.05
CA LEU A 121 -6.54 2.39 -5.94
C LEU A 121 -5.40 2.69 -4.95
N GLN A 122 -4.35 3.38 -5.38
CA GLN A 122 -3.26 3.84 -4.52
C GLN A 122 -3.72 4.79 -3.42
N LEU A 123 -4.85 5.48 -3.60
CA LEU A 123 -5.41 6.39 -2.59
C LEU A 123 -6.03 5.67 -1.38
N HIS A 124 -6.33 4.38 -1.47
CA HIS A 124 -6.88 3.60 -0.36
C HIS A 124 -6.08 3.78 0.94
N ASP A 125 -4.75 3.60 0.84
CA ASP A 125 -3.83 3.71 1.97
C ASP A 125 -3.07 5.05 2.00
N SER A 126 -3.53 6.07 1.26
CA SER A 126 -2.85 7.36 1.18
C SER A 126 -2.99 8.18 2.44
N VAL A 127 -2.00 9.00 2.70
CA VAL A 127 -2.05 10.10 3.66
C VAL A 127 -2.39 11.38 2.90
N ILE A 128 -3.58 11.92 3.12
CA ILE A 128 -3.96 13.22 2.57
C ILE A 128 -3.28 14.30 3.41
N VAL A 129 -2.27 14.95 2.83
CA VAL A 129 -1.49 15.99 3.48
C VAL A 129 -2.20 17.34 3.39
N GLU A 130 -2.84 17.60 2.25
CA GLU A 130 -3.56 18.83 1.95
C GLU A 130 -4.78 18.51 1.08
N ASP A 131 -5.90 19.17 1.35
CA ASP A 131 -7.13 19.02 0.58
C ASP A 131 -8.03 20.24 0.73
N ALA A 132 -7.68 21.34 0.07
CA ALA A 132 -8.37 22.62 0.18
C ALA A 132 -9.83 22.56 -0.28
N THR A 133 -10.15 21.64 -1.19
CA THR A 133 -11.49 21.49 -1.78
C THR A 133 -12.29 20.32 -1.22
N GLY A 134 -11.69 19.42 -0.44
CA GLY A 134 -12.28 18.15 -0.02
C GLY A 134 -12.34 17.11 -1.13
N ARG A 135 -11.77 17.37 -2.33
CA ARG A 135 -11.89 16.48 -3.48
C ARG A 135 -11.07 15.18 -3.30
N LEU A 136 -9.87 15.28 -2.73
CA LEU A 136 -9.05 14.09 -2.49
C LEU A 136 -9.68 13.16 -1.44
N SER A 137 -10.28 13.75 -0.41
CA SER A 137 -11.03 12.99 0.61
C SER A 137 -12.24 12.30 0.01
N ALA A 138 -12.98 12.97 -0.87
CA ALA A 138 -14.12 12.40 -1.60
C ALA A 138 -13.65 11.25 -2.53
N LEU A 139 -12.61 11.48 -3.32
CA LEU A 139 -12.05 10.47 -4.23
C LEU A 139 -11.58 9.21 -3.46
N ARG A 140 -10.90 9.39 -2.34
CA ARG A 140 -10.51 8.26 -1.48
C ARG A 140 -11.74 7.50 -0.95
N ALA A 141 -12.80 8.20 -0.59
CA ALA A 141 -14.04 7.56 -0.16
C ALA A 141 -14.71 6.76 -1.30
N GLU A 142 -14.70 7.28 -2.52
CA GLU A 142 -15.18 6.58 -3.72
C GLU A 142 -14.34 5.32 -4.03
N VAL A 143 -13.02 5.42 -3.94
CA VAL A 143 -12.10 4.26 -4.08
C VAL A 143 -12.39 3.20 -3.02
N ASN A 144 -12.58 3.61 -1.76
CA ASN A 144 -12.90 2.66 -0.69
C ASN A 144 -14.25 1.96 -0.94
N ALA A 145 -15.26 2.70 -1.37
CA ALA A 145 -16.57 2.13 -1.72
C ALA A 145 -16.46 1.15 -2.91
N HIS A 146 -15.63 1.48 -3.91
CA HIS A 146 -15.35 0.58 -5.03
C HIS A 146 -14.71 -0.73 -4.55
N ILE A 147 -13.69 -0.67 -3.70
CA ILE A 147 -13.02 -1.84 -3.11
C ILE A 147 -14.00 -2.69 -2.28
N GLU A 148 -14.83 -2.04 -1.44
CA GLU A 148 -15.82 -2.72 -0.60
C GLU A 148 -16.93 -3.40 -1.42
N SER A 149 -17.28 -2.81 -2.56
CA SER A 149 -18.31 -3.34 -3.48
C SER A 149 -17.76 -4.29 -4.55
N ALA A 150 -16.43 -4.49 -4.61
CA ALA A 150 -15.81 -5.36 -5.59
C ALA A 150 -16.39 -6.78 -5.53
N PRO A 151 -16.79 -7.35 -6.68
CA PRO A 151 -17.39 -8.68 -6.69
C PRO A 151 -16.38 -9.72 -6.20
N GLN A 152 -16.81 -10.49 -5.20
CA GLN A 152 -16.02 -11.61 -4.72
C GLN A 152 -16.28 -12.83 -5.60
N LYS A 153 -15.23 -13.64 -5.83
CA LYS A 153 -15.39 -14.93 -6.51
C LYS A 153 -16.33 -15.84 -5.74
N THR A 154 -17.17 -16.51 -6.47
CA THR A 154 -18.07 -17.57 -5.97
C THR A 154 -17.27 -18.80 -5.49
N GLU A 155 -17.92 -19.69 -4.73
CA GLU A 155 -17.31 -20.98 -4.35
C GLU A 155 -16.84 -21.78 -5.58
N GLU A 156 -17.66 -21.80 -6.63
CA GLU A 156 -17.34 -22.53 -7.87
C GLU A 156 -16.09 -21.94 -8.56
N GLU A 157 -16.00 -20.63 -8.72
CA GLU A 157 -14.84 -19.95 -9.31
C GLU A 157 -13.57 -20.17 -8.49
N ASN A 158 -13.68 -20.15 -7.16
CA ASN A 158 -12.57 -20.43 -6.26
C ASN A 158 -12.14 -21.91 -6.32
N ALA A 159 -13.10 -22.84 -6.45
CA ALA A 159 -12.81 -24.26 -6.66
C ALA A 159 -12.11 -24.50 -8.02
N GLN A 160 -12.49 -23.78 -9.08
CA GLN A 160 -11.81 -23.80 -10.36
C GLN A 160 -10.37 -23.28 -10.26
N SER A 161 -10.16 -22.16 -9.54
CA SER A 161 -8.81 -21.62 -9.27
C SER A 161 -7.92 -22.64 -8.55
N LEU A 162 -8.43 -23.31 -7.52
CA LEU A 162 -7.70 -24.39 -6.83
C LEU A 162 -7.41 -25.59 -7.74
N SER A 163 -8.37 -25.98 -8.58
CA SER A 163 -8.17 -27.06 -9.56
C SER A 163 -7.03 -26.70 -10.53
N TRP A 164 -6.96 -25.44 -10.95
CA TRP A 164 -5.85 -24.93 -11.76
C TRP A 164 -4.52 -25.01 -11.00
N CYS A 165 -4.47 -24.59 -9.73
CA CYS A 165 -3.26 -24.68 -8.90
C CYS A 165 -2.75 -26.13 -8.81
N ARG A 166 -3.62 -27.09 -8.52
CA ARG A 166 -3.28 -28.52 -8.48
C ARG A 166 -2.75 -29.04 -9.82
N LYS A 167 -3.37 -28.63 -10.92
CA LYS A 167 -2.93 -29.00 -12.27
C LYS A 167 -1.55 -28.43 -12.58
N MET A 168 -1.30 -27.18 -12.21
CA MET A 168 -0.02 -26.53 -12.41
C MET A 168 1.06 -27.21 -11.56
N LEU A 169 0.79 -27.50 -10.29
CA LEU A 169 1.71 -28.20 -9.39
C LEU A 169 2.18 -29.53 -9.98
N ARG A 170 1.25 -30.40 -10.43
CA ARG A 170 1.63 -31.68 -11.09
C ARG A 170 2.54 -31.49 -12.31
N ARG A 171 2.41 -30.36 -13.02
CA ARG A 171 3.24 -30.07 -14.20
C ARG A 171 4.65 -29.60 -13.87
N THR A 172 4.89 -29.17 -12.64
CA THR A 172 6.25 -28.79 -12.20
C THR A 172 7.16 -30.02 -12.04
N GLU A 173 6.60 -31.21 -11.84
CA GLU A 173 7.33 -32.48 -11.68
C GLU A 173 8.11 -32.92 -12.94
N ARG A 174 7.89 -32.27 -14.07
CA ARG A 174 8.59 -32.58 -15.33
C ARG A 174 10.12 -32.44 -15.23
N GLY A 175 10.60 -31.51 -14.39
CA GLY A 175 12.03 -31.25 -14.21
C GLY A 175 12.75 -30.59 -15.41
N ASP A 176 12.00 -30.19 -16.44
CA ASP A 176 12.50 -29.47 -17.61
C ASP A 176 12.23 -27.95 -17.50
N ALA A 177 12.68 -27.16 -18.48
CA ALA A 177 12.48 -25.72 -18.50
C ALA A 177 11.00 -25.33 -18.44
N GLU A 178 10.09 -26.11 -19.05
CA GLU A 178 8.67 -25.88 -18.97
C GLU A 178 8.11 -26.12 -17.56
N GLY A 179 8.56 -27.18 -16.87
CA GLY A 179 8.23 -27.45 -15.48
C GLY A 179 8.69 -26.32 -14.55
N CYS A 180 9.93 -25.84 -14.74
CA CYS A 180 10.48 -24.71 -13.99
C CYS A 180 9.66 -23.42 -14.23
N TYR A 181 9.34 -23.09 -15.47
CA TYR A 181 8.49 -21.94 -15.79
C TYR A 181 7.12 -22.03 -15.08
N ARG A 182 6.48 -23.21 -15.09
CA ARG A 182 5.20 -23.43 -14.44
C ARG A 182 5.26 -23.27 -12.92
N LEU A 183 6.38 -23.65 -12.32
CA LEU A 183 6.61 -23.47 -10.89
C LEU A 183 6.58 -21.98 -10.54
N HIS A 184 7.36 -21.16 -11.23
CA HIS A 184 7.36 -19.72 -11.01
C HIS A 184 6.02 -19.08 -11.33
N TRP A 185 5.36 -19.50 -12.39
CA TRP A 185 4.04 -18.99 -12.74
C TRP A 185 2.99 -19.31 -11.67
N LEU A 186 2.92 -20.57 -11.20
CA LEU A 186 2.00 -20.91 -10.11
C LEU A 186 2.31 -20.12 -8.85
N LEU A 187 3.58 -19.96 -8.50
CA LEU A 187 3.99 -19.24 -7.30
C LEU A 187 3.54 -17.76 -7.34
N THR A 188 3.70 -17.08 -8.47
CA THR A 188 3.29 -15.68 -8.61
C THR A 188 1.77 -15.49 -8.67
N ASP A 189 1.08 -16.28 -9.50
CA ASP A 189 -0.37 -16.09 -9.71
C ASP A 189 -1.19 -16.55 -8.50
N SER A 190 -0.72 -17.56 -7.77
CA SER A 190 -1.44 -18.10 -6.62
C SER A 190 -1.53 -17.13 -5.43
N LEU A 191 -0.71 -16.08 -5.40
CA LEU A 191 -0.83 -15.05 -4.37
C LEU A 191 -2.16 -14.29 -4.47
N SER A 192 -2.59 -13.93 -5.69
CA SER A 192 -3.91 -13.32 -5.87
C SER A 192 -5.04 -14.29 -5.55
N ILE A 193 -4.89 -15.58 -5.91
CA ILE A 193 -5.85 -16.62 -5.58
C ILE A 193 -6.01 -16.78 -4.06
N TYR A 194 -4.93 -16.68 -3.27
CA TYR A 194 -5.00 -16.71 -1.81
C TYR A 194 -5.95 -15.63 -1.26
N TYR A 195 -5.88 -14.40 -1.79
CA TYR A 195 -6.76 -13.30 -1.38
C TYR A 195 -8.21 -13.51 -1.82
N ASP A 196 -8.43 -14.03 -3.04
CA ASP A 196 -9.76 -14.44 -3.50
C ASP A 196 -10.39 -15.48 -2.57
N LEU A 197 -9.60 -16.49 -2.16
CA LEU A 197 -10.05 -17.53 -1.22
C LEU A 197 -10.41 -16.99 0.15
N ARG A 198 -9.77 -15.91 0.58
CA ARG A 198 -10.09 -15.19 1.83
C ARG A 198 -11.26 -14.21 1.70
N GLY A 199 -11.68 -13.90 0.47
CA GLY A 199 -12.66 -12.85 0.19
C GLY A 199 -12.12 -11.45 0.47
N GLU A 200 -10.83 -11.26 0.27
CA GLU A 200 -10.12 -10.02 0.49
C GLU A 200 -9.65 -9.43 -0.82
N TYR A 201 -9.65 -8.10 -0.93
CA TYR A 201 -9.17 -7.42 -2.12
C TYR A 201 -7.64 -7.56 -2.26
N TYR A 202 -7.18 -7.88 -3.48
CA TYR A 202 -5.76 -8.03 -3.79
C TYR A 202 -5.16 -6.73 -4.32
N PHE A 203 -4.33 -6.07 -3.52
CA PHE A 203 -3.68 -4.79 -3.84
C PHE A 203 -2.30 -4.94 -4.51
N GLY A 204 -2.03 -6.06 -5.14
CA GLY A 204 -0.73 -6.35 -5.72
C GLY A 204 0.26 -6.98 -4.73
N PRO A 205 1.40 -7.50 -5.23
CA PRO A 205 2.27 -8.39 -4.44
C PRO A 205 2.90 -7.71 -3.22
N LYS A 206 3.36 -6.46 -3.34
CA LYS A 206 4.02 -5.72 -2.24
C LYS A 206 3.11 -5.59 -1.00
N LYS A 207 1.87 -5.13 -1.20
CA LYS A 207 0.89 -4.97 -0.11
C LYS A 207 0.38 -6.33 0.38
N ALA A 208 0.17 -7.29 -0.51
CA ALA A 208 -0.27 -8.63 -0.18
C ALA A 208 0.72 -9.35 0.74
N LEU A 209 1.99 -9.39 0.38
CA LEU A 209 3.03 -10.02 1.22
C LEU A 209 3.09 -9.41 2.61
N ARG A 210 3.09 -8.08 2.72
CA ARG A 210 3.09 -7.38 4.01
C ARG A 210 1.83 -7.69 4.83
N ARG A 211 0.66 -7.67 4.20
CA ARG A 211 -0.61 -7.97 4.88
C ARG A 211 -0.63 -9.42 5.37
N MET A 212 -0.20 -10.37 4.53
CA MET A 212 -0.11 -11.78 4.91
C MET A 212 0.82 -11.98 6.11
N ALA A 213 2.00 -11.38 6.11
CA ALA A 213 2.94 -11.46 7.24
C ALA A 213 2.32 -10.94 8.55
N ASN A 214 1.48 -9.90 8.49
CA ASN A 214 0.85 -9.31 9.67
C ASN A 214 -0.41 -10.07 10.15
N THR A 215 -1.20 -10.64 9.22
CA THR A 215 -2.53 -11.20 9.54
C THR A 215 -2.59 -12.73 9.53
N ALA A 216 -1.62 -13.38 8.89
CA ALA A 216 -1.51 -14.82 8.76
C ALA A 216 -0.02 -15.24 8.68
N PRO A 217 0.77 -15.04 9.75
CA PRO A 217 2.22 -15.24 9.74
C PRO A 217 2.63 -16.69 9.40
N ASP A 218 1.84 -17.69 9.75
CA ASP A 218 2.10 -19.09 9.42
C ASP A 218 1.96 -19.33 7.90
N ASP A 219 0.91 -18.80 7.28
CA ASP A 219 0.69 -18.86 5.83
C ASP A 219 1.82 -18.09 5.10
N ALA A 220 2.22 -16.93 5.63
CA ALA A 220 3.33 -16.13 5.09
C ALA A 220 4.64 -16.90 5.11
N ALA A 221 4.97 -17.59 6.21
CA ALA A 221 6.19 -18.37 6.33
C ALA A 221 6.27 -19.52 5.30
N VAL A 222 5.13 -20.13 4.98
CA VAL A 222 5.06 -21.19 3.93
C VAL A 222 5.29 -20.57 2.56
N TYR A 223 4.64 -19.43 2.26
CA TYR A 223 4.79 -18.76 0.98
C TYR A 223 6.19 -18.20 0.77
N GLU A 224 6.77 -17.54 1.78
CA GLU A 224 8.13 -17.01 1.75
C GLU A 224 9.18 -18.12 1.52
N ARG A 225 9.00 -19.30 2.15
CA ARG A 225 9.86 -20.43 1.88
C ARG A 225 9.79 -20.88 0.42
N ALA A 226 8.60 -20.94 -0.15
CA ALA A 226 8.43 -21.28 -1.57
C ALA A 226 9.03 -20.21 -2.52
N LEU A 227 9.05 -18.94 -2.11
CA LEU A 227 9.70 -17.85 -2.86
C LEU A 227 11.23 -17.95 -2.81
N HIS A 228 11.81 -18.24 -1.64
CA HIS A 228 13.25 -18.31 -1.44
C HIS A 228 13.89 -19.61 -1.92
N GLU A 229 13.14 -20.70 -1.81
CA GLU A 229 13.56 -22.04 -2.18
C GLU A 229 12.52 -22.69 -3.11
N PRO A 230 12.42 -22.22 -4.37
CA PRO A 230 11.43 -22.69 -5.32
C PRO A 230 11.64 -24.18 -5.64
N SER A 231 10.76 -25.03 -5.15
CA SER A 231 10.76 -26.47 -5.41
C SER A 231 9.33 -27.02 -5.49
N PRO A 232 9.10 -28.16 -6.14
CA PRO A 232 7.79 -28.78 -6.16
C PRO A 232 7.24 -29.07 -4.75
N GLU A 233 8.10 -29.41 -3.80
CA GLU A 233 7.75 -29.74 -2.41
C GLU A 233 7.27 -28.48 -1.66
N ASN A 234 8.03 -27.39 -1.74
CA ASN A 234 7.65 -26.13 -1.10
C ASN A 234 6.39 -25.52 -1.74
N LEU A 235 6.26 -25.67 -3.06
CA LEU A 235 5.06 -25.25 -3.78
C LEU A 235 3.84 -26.10 -3.41
N ALA A 236 4.02 -27.42 -3.20
CA ALA A 236 2.96 -28.30 -2.70
C ALA A 236 2.49 -27.89 -1.30
N ALA A 237 3.41 -27.54 -0.41
CA ALA A 237 3.06 -27.00 0.91
C ALA A 237 2.22 -25.71 0.80
N TRP A 238 2.59 -24.81 -0.11
CA TRP A 238 1.82 -23.60 -0.36
C TRP A 238 0.43 -23.90 -0.95
N VAL A 239 0.32 -24.81 -1.90
CA VAL A 239 -1.00 -25.23 -2.44
C VAL A 239 -1.86 -25.83 -1.33
N GLY A 240 -1.27 -26.54 -0.36
CA GLY A 240 -1.95 -27.02 0.84
C GLY A 240 -2.57 -25.88 1.66
N VAL A 241 -1.87 -24.76 1.84
CA VAL A 241 -2.41 -23.56 2.49
C VAL A 241 -3.64 -23.01 1.75
N LEU A 242 -3.58 -23.00 0.40
CA LEU A 242 -4.75 -22.55 -0.40
C LEU A 242 -5.96 -23.48 -0.19
N GLU A 243 -5.74 -24.78 -0.13
CA GLU A 243 -6.78 -25.78 0.10
C GLU A 243 -7.42 -25.67 1.50
N GLU A 244 -6.58 -25.45 2.51
CA GLU A 244 -7.07 -25.19 3.87
C GLU A 244 -7.84 -23.88 3.97
N THR A 245 -7.38 -22.81 3.29
CA THR A 245 -8.06 -21.51 3.25
C THR A 245 -9.43 -21.65 2.60
N PHE A 246 -9.51 -22.37 1.47
CA PHE A 246 -10.80 -22.69 0.85
C PHE A 246 -11.72 -23.48 1.79
N SER A 247 -11.19 -24.51 2.44
CA SER A 247 -11.98 -25.36 3.35
C SER A 247 -12.51 -24.58 4.54
N ARG A 248 -11.70 -23.72 5.12
CA ARG A 248 -12.11 -22.83 6.23
C ARG A 248 -13.26 -21.89 5.84
N ARG A 249 -13.29 -21.42 4.59
CA ARG A 249 -14.34 -20.51 4.12
C ARG A 249 -15.65 -21.21 3.75
N TYR A 250 -15.58 -22.35 3.07
CA TYR A 250 -16.74 -22.98 2.42
C TYR A 250 -17.17 -24.31 3.05
N ARG A 251 -16.38 -24.88 3.96
CA ARG A 251 -16.64 -26.16 4.62
C ARG A 251 -16.26 -26.09 6.10
N PRO A 252 -16.84 -25.14 6.86
CA PRO A 252 -16.52 -24.95 8.28
C PRO A 252 -16.97 -26.12 9.17
#